data_4790f2fe36d6d34a0cde8133985a2d12
#
_entry.id   4790f2fe36d6d34a0cde8133985a2d12
#
_cell.length_a   1.000
_cell.length_b   1.000
_cell.length_c   1.000
_cell.angle_alpha   90.00
_cell.angle_beta   90.00
_cell.angle_gamma   90.00
#
_symmetry.space_group_name_H-M   'P 1'
#
loop_
_entity.id
_entity.type
_entity.pdbx_description
1 polymer ?
#
loop_
_entity_poly.entity_id
_entity_poly.type
_entity_poly.pdbx_seq_one_letter_code
_entity_poly.pdbx_strand_id
1 'polypeptide(L)'
;MLQPPDEHAHADVAVEAWWWWAASADGSQGAFVGFELRGRRFDYWAGFVRAGEPYLYIEELDGTGLRDGLEIKPPEMWADHVCDVAFQQWSLGNEAHGVLLDDPEEAWRRAHGTVVPVTFDIEWYASGEPTEIAHGYEQRGEVDAQIELTEGIVAFTGPASRVHVWGVPFMPSSFAMPVATTGLRAPYRRNDGTRIDQVLTDRWWANVIGPAVS
;
A
#
# COMPACT_ATOMS: atom_id res chain seq x y z
N MET A 1 7.85 11.97 21.02
CA MET A 1 6.49 11.45 21.43
C MET A 1 5.51 11.90 20.39
N LEU A 2 4.87 10.94 19.74
CA LEU A 2 3.89 11.16 18.68
C LEU A 2 2.66 11.92 19.18
N GLN A 3 2.10 12.77 18.32
CA GLN A 3 0.92 13.59 18.60
C GLN A 3 -0.12 13.41 17.49
N PRO A 4 -1.42 13.63 17.72
CA PRO A 4 -2.44 13.50 16.69
C PRO A 4 -2.13 14.21 15.34
N PRO A 5 -1.49 15.39 15.29
CA PRO A 5 -1.07 15.99 14.02
C PRO A 5 -0.07 15.16 13.22
N ASP A 6 0.70 14.25 13.86
CA ASP A 6 1.67 13.39 13.17
C ASP A 6 0.99 12.31 12.31
N GLU A 7 -0.34 12.22 12.30
CA GLU A 7 -1.11 11.39 11.37
C GLU A 7 -1.31 12.04 10.00
N HIS A 8 -1.15 13.34 9.91
CA HIS A 8 -1.40 14.13 8.71
C HIS A 8 -0.09 14.56 8.04
N ALA A 9 -0.22 15.07 6.81
CA ALA A 9 0.93 15.54 6.06
C ALA A 9 1.61 16.73 6.74
N HIS A 10 2.93 16.68 6.84
CA HIS A 10 3.77 17.72 7.44
C HIS A 10 4.13 18.77 6.39
N ALA A 11 3.78 20.03 6.64
CA ALA A 11 3.96 21.12 5.67
C ALA A 11 5.43 21.40 5.28
N ASP A 12 6.38 21.09 6.18
CA ASP A 12 7.79 21.48 6.04
C ASP A 12 8.70 20.32 5.59
N VAL A 13 8.13 19.19 5.15
CA VAL A 13 8.92 18.04 4.66
C VAL A 13 8.85 17.90 3.16
N ALA A 14 9.97 17.50 2.56
CA ALA A 14 10.07 17.36 1.11
C ALA A 14 9.45 16.06 0.59
N VAL A 15 9.47 15.03 1.41
CA VAL A 15 8.97 13.68 1.10
C VAL A 15 8.28 13.12 2.32
N GLU A 16 7.15 12.49 2.10
CA GLU A 16 6.36 11.86 3.15
C GLU A 16 5.61 10.66 2.60
N ALA A 17 5.53 9.54 3.35
CA ALA A 17 4.93 8.32 2.85
C ALA A 17 4.12 7.58 3.90
N TRP A 18 2.98 7.05 3.48
CA TRP A 18 2.10 6.16 4.23
C TRP A 18 2.01 4.82 3.52
N TRP A 19 2.07 3.76 4.28
CA TRP A 19 1.91 2.41 3.78
C TRP A 19 1.06 1.58 4.72
N TRP A 20 0.16 0.80 4.15
CA TRP A 20 -0.70 -0.16 4.84
C TRP A 20 -0.56 -1.51 4.17
N TRP A 21 -0.47 -2.54 4.97
CA TRP A 21 -0.44 -3.93 4.55
C TRP A 21 -1.46 -4.71 5.36
N ALA A 22 -2.23 -5.57 4.68
CA ALA A 22 -3.27 -6.40 5.25
C ALA A 22 -3.16 -7.82 4.74
N ALA A 23 -3.52 -8.79 5.56
CA ALA A 23 -3.60 -10.19 5.19
C ALA A 23 -4.86 -10.81 5.77
N SER A 24 -5.46 -11.77 5.07
CA SER A 24 -6.52 -12.58 5.64
C SER A 24 -5.99 -13.43 6.82
N ALA A 25 -6.89 -13.81 7.72
CA ALA A 25 -6.52 -14.59 8.90
C ALA A 25 -5.86 -15.94 8.59
N ASP A 26 -6.11 -16.50 7.41
CA ASP A 26 -5.52 -17.75 6.91
C ASP A 26 -4.31 -17.54 6.00
N GLY A 27 -3.96 -16.27 5.67
CA GLY A 27 -2.85 -15.93 4.79
C GLY A 27 -3.06 -16.25 3.30
N SER A 28 -4.28 -16.63 2.89
CA SER A 28 -4.59 -16.99 1.51
C SER A 28 -4.75 -15.80 0.57
N GLN A 29 -4.88 -14.61 1.13
CA GLN A 29 -5.01 -13.36 0.39
C GLN A 29 -4.51 -12.16 1.20
N GLY A 30 -4.20 -11.06 0.51
CA GLY A 30 -3.79 -9.84 1.17
C GLY A 30 -3.77 -8.65 0.23
N ALA A 31 -3.82 -7.47 0.82
CA ALA A 31 -3.79 -6.21 0.11
C ALA A 31 -2.72 -5.28 0.68
N PHE A 32 -2.28 -4.33 -0.12
CA PHE A 32 -1.48 -3.21 0.35
C PHE A 32 -1.91 -1.92 -0.34
N VAL A 33 -1.67 -0.82 0.35
CA VAL A 33 -1.81 0.54 -0.18
C VAL A 33 -0.57 1.31 0.20
N GLY A 34 0.03 2.01 -0.77
CA GLY A 34 1.18 2.87 -0.58
C GLY A 34 0.92 4.25 -1.17
N PHE A 35 1.32 5.27 -0.43
CA PHE A 35 1.17 6.66 -0.84
C PHE A 35 2.44 7.43 -0.47
N GLU A 36 3.06 8.10 -1.43
CA GLU A 36 4.22 8.96 -1.19
C GLU A 36 3.97 10.36 -1.76
N LEU A 37 4.08 11.37 -0.92
CA LEU A 37 3.99 12.78 -1.28
C LEU A 37 5.38 13.39 -1.51
N ARG A 38 5.50 14.18 -2.58
CA ARG A 38 6.65 15.05 -2.88
C ARG A 38 6.13 16.44 -3.24
N GLY A 39 5.90 17.25 -2.23
CA GLY A 39 5.24 18.55 -2.38
C GLY A 39 3.80 18.38 -2.85
N ARG A 40 3.49 18.75 -4.10
CA ARG A 40 2.15 18.57 -4.70
C ARG A 40 2.07 17.39 -5.68
N ARG A 41 3.14 16.65 -5.83
CA ARG A 41 3.20 15.40 -6.60
C ARG A 41 3.07 14.22 -5.69
N PHE A 42 2.53 13.13 -6.20
CA PHE A 42 2.41 11.89 -5.45
C PHE A 42 2.78 10.69 -6.31
N ASP A 43 3.20 9.64 -5.63
CA ASP A 43 3.18 8.28 -6.15
C ASP A 43 2.15 7.48 -5.32
N TYR A 44 1.40 6.65 -5.99
CA TYR A 44 0.38 5.80 -5.39
C TYR A 44 0.52 4.38 -5.90
N TRP A 45 0.37 3.44 -4.99
CA TRP A 45 0.34 2.01 -5.29
C TRP A 45 -0.77 1.35 -4.49
N ALA A 46 -1.47 0.43 -5.13
CA ALA A 46 -2.32 -0.52 -4.42
C ALA A 46 -2.23 -1.88 -5.10
N GLY A 47 -2.42 -2.92 -4.32
CA GLY A 47 -2.40 -4.26 -4.86
C GLY A 47 -3.15 -5.25 -4.01
N PHE A 48 -3.65 -6.29 -4.68
CA PHE A 48 -4.35 -7.39 -4.06
C PHE A 48 -3.83 -8.70 -4.62
N VAL A 49 -3.48 -9.62 -3.74
CA VAL A 49 -3.01 -10.97 -4.06
C VAL A 49 -3.94 -11.99 -3.45
N ARG A 50 -4.19 -13.06 -4.20
CA ARG A 50 -4.98 -14.21 -3.76
C ARG A 50 -4.38 -15.50 -4.32
N ALA A 51 -4.35 -16.56 -3.50
CA ALA A 51 -3.79 -17.83 -3.92
C ALA A 51 -4.51 -18.39 -5.16
N GLY A 52 -3.74 -18.70 -6.21
CA GLY A 52 -4.23 -19.24 -7.47
C GLY A 52 -4.84 -18.23 -8.45
N GLU A 53 -4.80 -16.94 -8.13
CA GLU A 53 -5.35 -15.88 -8.98
C GLU A 53 -4.24 -14.93 -9.46
N PRO A 54 -4.45 -14.19 -10.57
CA PRO A 54 -3.56 -13.13 -11.00
C PRO A 54 -3.39 -12.03 -9.95
N TYR A 55 -2.22 -11.41 -9.91
CA TYR A 55 -1.95 -10.27 -9.06
C TYR A 55 -2.67 -9.02 -9.59
N LEU A 56 -3.55 -8.43 -8.81
CA LEU A 56 -4.17 -7.13 -9.11
C LEU A 56 -3.21 -6.00 -8.70
N TYR A 57 -2.89 -5.14 -9.64
CA TYR A 57 -1.95 -4.05 -9.45
C TYR A 57 -2.51 -2.71 -9.93
N ILE A 58 -2.28 -1.66 -9.14
CA ILE A 58 -2.60 -0.27 -9.44
C ILE A 58 -1.36 0.56 -9.16
N GLU A 59 -0.98 1.43 -10.09
CA GLU A 59 0.06 2.44 -9.87
C GLU A 59 -0.30 3.78 -10.53
N GLU A 60 0.03 4.87 -9.85
CA GLU A 60 0.08 6.22 -10.42
C GLU A 60 1.39 6.85 -9.95
N LEU A 61 2.32 7.07 -10.87
CA LEU A 61 3.64 7.61 -10.57
C LEU A 61 3.76 9.05 -11.04
N ASP A 62 4.36 9.90 -10.21
CA ASP A 62 4.50 11.34 -10.44
C ASP A 62 3.16 12.03 -10.72
N GLY A 63 2.11 11.53 -10.07
CA GLY A 63 0.74 11.96 -10.25
C GLY A 63 0.51 13.43 -9.83
N THR A 64 -0.53 14.01 -10.41
CA THR A 64 -1.07 15.33 -10.05
C THR A 64 -2.55 15.17 -9.73
N GLY A 65 -3.13 16.11 -8.99
CA GLY A 65 -4.54 16.03 -8.59
C GLY A 65 -4.70 15.73 -7.11
N LEU A 66 -3.61 15.93 -6.33
CA LEU A 66 -3.71 15.95 -4.88
C LEU A 66 -4.69 17.05 -4.43
N ARG A 67 -5.62 16.68 -3.58
CA ARG A 67 -6.61 17.53 -2.94
C ARG A 67 -6.28 17.71 -1.47
N ASP A 68 -7.28 17.96 -0.66
CA ASP A 68 -7.09 18.10 0.78
C ASP A 68 -6.79 16.72 1.42
N GLY A 69 -5.92 16.71 2.42
CA GLY A 69 -5.50 15.47 3.07
C GLY A 69 -4.75 14.53 2.12
N LEU A 70 -5.17 13.27 2.08
CA LEU A 70 -4.66 12.23 1.17
C LEU A 70 -5.69 11.84 0.10
N GLU A 71 -6.55 12.77 -0.30
CA GLU A 71 -7.42 12.59 -1.46
C GLU A 71 -6.66 12.87 -2.75
N ILE A 72 -6.71 11.95 -3.69
CA ILE A 72 -6.13 12.09 -5.04
C ILE A 72 -7.19 11.80 -6.10
N LYS A 73 -7.11 12.56 -7.19
CA LYS A 73 -8.03 12.39 -8.34
C LYS A 73 -7.31 12.62 -9.67
N PRO A 74 -6.40 11.71 -10.06
CA PRO A 74 -5.89 11.70 -11.43
C PRO A 74 -6.99 11.23 -12.41
N PRO A 75 -6.76 11.26 -13.73
CA PRO A 75 -7.82 11.06 -14.74
C PRO A 75 -8.60 9.74 -14.61
N GLU A 76 -7.99 8.65 -14.19
CA GLU A 76 -8.59 7.31 -14.23
C GLU A 76 -8.70 6.64 -12.86
N MET A 77 -8.51 7.41 -11.79
CA MET A 77 -8.54 6.91 -10.42
C MET A 77 -9.09 7.98 -9.48
N TRP A 78 -9.73 7.54 -8.43
CA TRP A 78 -9.96 8.30 -7.22
C TRP A 78 -9.50 7.47 -6.04
N ALA A 79 -8.79 8.09 -5.09
CA ALA A 79 -8.50 7.47 -3.81
C ALA A 79 -8.57 8.53 -2.70
N ASP A 80 -9.08 8.12 -1.56
CA ASP A 80 -9.18 8.95 -0.36
C ASP A 80 -8.80 8.12 0.87
N HIS A 81 -7.84 8.62 1.62
CA HIS A 81 -7.33 7.95 2.82
C HIS A 81 -7.53 8.87 4.00
N VAL A 82 -8.47 8.51 4.86
CA VAL A 82 -8.94 9.33 5.97
C VAL A 82 -8.47 8.75 7.29
N CYS A 83 -7.82 9.60 8.10
CA CYS A 83 -7.60 9.32 9.52
C CYS A 83 -8.87 9.67 10.29
N ASP A 84 -9.70 8.68 10.59
CA ASP A 84 -10.95 8.89 11.32
C ASP A 84 -10.70 9.18 12.79
N VAL A 85 -9.79 8.42 13.39
CA VAL A 85 -9.36 8.60 14.78
C VAL A 85 -7.86 8.41 14.88
N ALA A 86 -7.14 9.47 15.26
CA ALA A 86 -5.69 9.47 15.33
C ALA A 86 -5.13 8.27 16.12
N PHE A 87 -4.20 7.53 15.50
CA PHE A 87 -3.59 6.30 15.99
C PHE A 87 -4.55 5.15 16.30
N GLN A 88 -5.81 5.23 15.84
CA GLN A 88 -6.82 4.19 16.11
C GLN A 88 -7.52 3.68 14.86
N GLN A 89 -7.90 4.56 13.93
CA GLN A 89 -8.70 4.17 12.76
C GLN A 89 -8.35 4.97 11.51
N TRP A 90 -8.28 4.26 10.39
CA TRP A 90 -8.18 4.80 9.04
C TRP A 90 -9.14 4.11 8.10
N SER A 91 -9.78 4.90 7.24
CA SER A 91 -10.57 4.44 6.09
C SER A 91 -9.76 4.65 4.81
N LEU A 92 -9.58 3.60 4.02
CA LEU A 92 -8.78 3.61 2.80
C LEU A 92 -9.70 3.27 1.62
N GLY A 93 -10.15 4.28 0.90
CA GLY A 93 -10.99 4.17 -0.28
C GLY A 93 -10.18 4.31 -1.57
N ASN A 94 -10.52 3.50 -2.58
CA ASN A 94 -9.96 3.60 -3.92
C ASN A 94 -10.97 3.12 -4.96
N GLU A 95 -11.12 3.89 -6.03
CA GLU A 95 -11.83 3.48 -7.26
C GLU A 95 -10.88 3.71 -8.44
N ALA A 96 -10.53 2.64 -9.16
CA ALA A 96 -9.52 2.71 -10.22
C ALA A 96 -9.75 1.68 -11.32
N HIS A 97 -8.97 1.81 -12.40
CA HIS A 97 -8.69 0.72 -13.32
C HIS A 97 -7.36 0.07 -12.92
N GLY A 98 -7.44 -1.12 -12.35
CA GLY A 98 -6.27 -1.94 -12.04
C GLY A 98 -5.91 -2.87 -13.19
N VAL A 99 -4.76 -3.53 -13.08
CA VAL A 99 -4.29 -4.52 -14.06
C VAL A 99 -4.11 -5.86 -13.37
N LEU A 100 -4.74 -6.90 -13.92
CA LEU A 100 -4.50 -8.29 -13.52
C LEU A 100 -3.25 -8.81 -14.22
N LEU A 101 -2.24 -9.17 -13.44
CA LEU A 101 -0.94 -9.66 -13.89
C LEU A 101 -0.81 -11.16 -13.64
N ASP A 102 -0.75 -11.96 -14.72
CA ASP A 102 -0.45 -13.40 -14.63
C ASP A 102 0.99 -13.64 -14.15
N ASP A 103 1.93 -12.80 -14.61
CA ASP A 103 3.30 -12.72 -14.10
C ASP A 103 3.41 -11.48 -13.20
N PRO A 104 3.54 -11.61 -11.88
CA PRO A 104 3.68 -10.46 -10.99
C PRO A 104 4.86 -9.55 -11.33
N GLU A 105 5.92 -10.05 -11.96
CA GLU A 105 7.10 -9.25 -12.33
C GLU A 105 6.82 -8.21 -13.42
N GLU A 106 5.68 -8.30 -14.11
CA GLU A 106 5.24 -7.24 -15.01
C GLU A 106 5.02 -5.90 -14.30
N ALA A 107 4.72 -5.90 -12.99
CA ALA A 107 4.65 -4.68 -12.18
C ALA A 107 5.99 -3.91 -12.14
N TRP A 108 7.13 -4.57 -12.35
CA TRP A 108 8.43 -3.91 -12.47
C TRP A 108 8.71 -3.34 -13.87
N ARG A 109 7.85 -3.60 -14.84
CA ARG A 109 8.02 -3.22 -16.25
C ARG A 109 6.95 -2.21 -16.66
N ARG A 110 6.00 -2.63 -17.46
CA ARG A 110 4.91 -1.80 -17.99
C ARG A 110 3.55 -2.20 -17.45
N ALA A 111 3.51 -3.08 -16.44
CA ALA A 111 2.28 -3.67 -15.88
C ALA A 111 1.34 -4.17 -16.99
N HIS A 112 1.89 -4.95 -17.94
CA HIS A 112 1.12 -5.46 -19.06
C HIS A 112 0.24 -6.64 -18.61
N GLY A 113 -1.07 -6.45 -18.68
CA GLY A 113 -2.06 -7.45 -18.24
C GLY A 113 -3.48 -7.07 -18.64
N THR A 114 -4.46 -7.68 -18.00
CA THR A 114 -5.88 -7.40 -18.25
C THR A 114 -6.36 -6.25 -17.38
N VAL A 115 -6.81 -5.16 -18.00
CA VAL A 115 -7.36 -4.00 -17.29
C VAL A 115 -8.75 -4.33 -16.76
N VAL A 116 -9.00 -4.06 -15.48
CA VAL A 116 -10.27 -4.29 -14.80
C VAL A 116 -10.65 -3.11 -13.91
N PRO A 117 -11.94 -2.77 -13.79
CA PRO A 117 -12.38 -1.85 -12.75
C PRO A 117 -12.24 -2.52 -11.39
N VAL A 118 -11.86 -1.73 -10.39
CA VAL A 118 -11.68 -2.20 -9.03
C VAL A 118 -12.01 -1.11 -8.02
N THR A 119 -12.60 -1.51 -6.90
CA THR A 119 -12.80 -0.66 -5.73
C THR A 119 -12.15 -1.32 -4.51
N PHE A 120 -11.37 -0.56 -3.77
CA PHE A 120 -10.90 -0.95 -2.43
C PHE A 120 -11.70 -0.15 -1.40
N ASP A 121 -12.22 -0.85 -0.41
CA ASP A 121 -12.85 -0.30 0.78
C ASP A 121 -12.25 -1.04 1.99
N ILE A 122 -11.31 -0.39 2.67
CA ILE A 122 -10.52 -1.01 3.72
C ILE A 122 -10.60 -0.15 4.97
N GLU A 123 -11.18 -0.71 6.01
CA GLU A 123 -11.14 -0.16 7.36
C GLU A 123 -9.97 -0.75 8.14
N TRP A 124 -9.05 0.11 8.55
CA TRP A 124 -7.90 -0.27 9.37
C TRP A 124 -8.11 0.18 10.81
N TYR A 125 -7.88 -0.73 11.76
CA TYR A 125 -8.03 -0.49 13.20
C TYR A 125 -6.73 -0.84 13.93
N ALA A 126 -6.28 0.03 14.84
CA ALA A 126 -5.11 -0.24 15.66
C ALA A 126 -5.33 -1.41 16.61
N SER A 127 -4.37 -2.33 16.70
CA SER A 127 -4.31 -3.39 17.71
C SER A 127 -3.25 -3.13 18.79
N GLY A 128 -2.57 -1.98 18.74
CA GLY A 128 -1.55 -1.55 19.69
C GLY A 128 -1.12 -0.11 19.47
N GLU A 129 -0.32 0.39 20.41
CA GLU A 129 0.26 1.72 20.32
C GLU A 129 1.26 1.83 19.16
N PRO A 130 1.41 3.02 18.53
CA PRO A 130 2.43 3.24 17.53
C PRO A 130 3.83 3.17 18.15
N THR A 131 4.77 2.58 17.42
CA THR A 131 6.18 2.47 17.78
C THR A 131 6.98 3.47 16.96
N GLU A 132 7.63 4.42 17.62
CA GLU A 132 8.50 5.38 16.94
C GLU A 132 9.69 4.66 16.27
N ILE A 133 9.96 5.01 15.02
CA ILE A 133 11.12 4.58 14.25
C ILE A 133 11.91 5.78 13.78
N ALA A 134 13.07 5.57 13.14
CA ALA A 134 13.76 6.68 12.50
C ALA A 134 12.86 7.31 11.43
N HIS A 135 12.61 8.61 11.56
CA HIS A 135 11.80 9.40 10.62
C HIS A 135 10.30 9.05 10.56
N GLY A 136 9.73 8.54 11.64
CA GLY A 136 8.29 8.24 11.64
C GLY A 136 7.88 7.24 12.69
N TYR A 137 6.88 6.46 12.38
CA TYR A 137 6.39 5.38 13.24
C TYR A 137 5.82 4.23 12.44
N GLU A 138 5.75 3.07 13.08
CA GLU A 138 5.02 1.89 12.62
C GLU A 138 3.95 1.52 13.62
N GLN A 139 2.89 0.88 13.16
CA GLN A 139 1.80 0.44 14.02
C GLN A 139 1.17 -0.86 13.52
N ARG A 140 0.85 -1.76 14.43
CA ARG A 140 0.08 -2.97 14.14
C ARG A 140 -1.41 -2.69 14.24
N GLY A 141 -2.17 -3.40 13.43
CA GLY A 141 -3.61 -3.27 13.37
C GLY A 141 -4.29 -4.53 12.86
N GLU A 142 -5.56 -4.38 12.64
CA GLU A 142 -6.45 -5.33 11.99
C GLU A 142 -7.24 -4.61 10.91
N VAL A 143 -7.72 -5.33 9.90
CA VAL A 143 -8.55 -4.76 8.84
C VAL A 143 -9.87 -5.50 8.71
N ASP A 144 -10.88 -4.74 8.26
CA ASP A 144 -12.02 -5.23 7.51
C ASP A 144 -11.88 -4.68 6.08
N ALA A 145 -11.70 -5.57 5.12
CA ALA A 145 -11.37 -5.21 3.75
C ALA A 145 -12.39 -5.80 2.77
N GLN A 146 -12.84 -4.97 1.85
CA GLN A 146 -13.67 -5.35 0.72
C GLN A 146 -12.98 -4.88 -0.57
N ILE A 147 -12.75 -5.83 -1.47
CA ILE A 147 -12.18 -5.56 -2.79
C ILE A 147 -13.26 -5.95 -3.82
N GLU A 148 -13.85 -4.97 -4.46
CA GLU A 148 -14.83 -5.19 -5.51
C GLU A 148 -14.12 -5.32 -6.86
N LEU A 149 -14.39 -6.43 -7.53
CA LEU A 149 -13.90 -6.78 -8.85
C LEU A 149 -15.11 -7.04 -9.77
N THR A 150 -14.87 -7.19 -11.06
CA THR A 150 -15.95 -7.51 -12.04
C THR A 150 -16.72 -8.78 -11.67
N GLU A 151 -16.05 -9.77 -11.07
CA GLU A 151 -16.64 -11.05 -10.68
C GLU A 151 -17.41 -10.99 -9.36
N GLY A 152 -17.30 -9.89 -8.61
CA GLY A 152 -17.95 -9.68 -7.31
C GLY A 152 -17.01 -9.15 -6.24
N ILE A 153 -17.51 -9.14 -5.01
CA ILE A 153 -16.80 -8.63 -3.85
C ILE A 153 -16.02 -9.76 -3.18
N VAL A 154 -14.72 -9.52 -2.95
CA VAL A 154 -13.88 -10.35 -2.08
C VAL A 154 -13.72 -9.62 -0.76
N ALA A 155 -14.20 -10.21 0.32
CA ALA A 155 -14.08 -9.64 1.66
C ALA A 155 -13.17 -10.49 2.53
N PHE A 156 -12.37 -9.85 3.39
CA PHE A 156 -11.57 -10.52 4.40
C PHE A 156 -11.29 -9.62 5.60
N THR A 157 -11.07 -10.26 6.74
CA THR A 157 -10.56 -9.64 7.95
C THR A 157 -9.25 -10.29 8.35
N GLY A 158 -8.38 -9.58 9.04
CA GLY A 158 -7.15 -10.17 9.55
C GLY A 158 -6.10 -9.15 9.98
N PRO A 159 -4.88 -9.64 10.27
CA PRO A 159 -3.81 -8.80 10.76
C PRO A 159 -3.36 -7.79 9.70
N ALA A 160 -3.02 -6.62 10.21
CA ALA A 160 -2.52 -5.53 9.39
C ALA A 160 -1.35 -4.81 10.07
N SER A 161 -0.61 -4.05 9.27
CA SER A 161 0.39 -3.12 9.75
C SER A 161 0.39 -1.88 8.90
N ARG A 162 0.84 -0.78 9.48
CA ARG A 162 1.07 0.45 8.74
C ARG A 162 2.36 1.12 9.17
N VAL A 163 2.86 1.97 8.30
CA VAL A 163 3.99 2.85 8.58
C VAL A 163 3.70 4.24 8.03
N HIS A 164 4.13 5.25 8.76
CA HIS A 164 4.16 6.64 8.30
C HIS A 164 5.55 7.20 8.53
N VAL A 165 6.19 7.70 7.47
CA VAL A 165 7.54 8.27 7.52
C VAL A 165 7.58 9.62 6.80
N TRP A 166 8.42 10.53 7.30
CA TRP A 166 8.59 11.86 6.75
C TRP A 166 10.04 12.34 6.73
N GLY A 167 10.35 13.24 5.80
CA GLY A 167 11.68 13.82 5.61
C GLY A 167 12.66 12.92 4.86
N VAL A 168 12.30 11.67 4.57
CA VAL A 168 13.10 10.71 3.81
C VAL A 168 12.17 9.87 2.92
N PRO A 169 12.64 9.40 1.74
CA PRO A 169 11.90 8.41 0.98
C PRO A 169 11.70 7.13 1.80
N PHE A 170 10.49 6.60 1.78
CA PHE A 170 10.24 5.33 2.44
C PHE A 170 10.97 4.19 1.72
N MET A 171 11.76 3.44 2.49
CA MET A 171 12.42 2.22 2.03
C MET A 171 11.99 1.07 2.94
N PRO A 172 11.30 0.06 2.39
CA PRO A 172 10.67 -1.01 3.19
C PRO A 172 11.65 -1.98 3.86
N SER A 173 12.95 -1.69 3.85
CA SER A 173 14.00 -2.57 4.38
C SER A 173 13.91 -2.87 5.88
N SER A 174 13.19 -2.08 6.65
CA SER A 174 13.00 -2.31 8.09
C SER A 174 12.10 -3.51 8.41
N PHE A 175 11.40 -4.04 7.42
CA PHE A 175 10.53 -5.20 7.54
C PHE A 175 11.10 -6.47 6.88
N ALA A 176 12.40 -6.50 6.57
CA ALA A 176 13.04 -7.65 5.95
C ALA A 176 13.01 -8.86 6.89
N MET A 177 11.99 -9.71 6.75
CA MET A 177 12.04 -11.09 7.20
C MET A 177 12.87 -11.92 6.22
N PRO A 178 13.53 -13.01 6.67
CA PRO A 178 14.22 -13.90 5.73
C PRO A 178 13.22 -14.38 4.66
N VAL A 179 13.59 -14.19 3.41
CA VAL A 179 12.76 -14.52 2.25
C VAL A 179 12.35 -15.99 2.31
N ALA A 180 11.13 -16.26 2.69
CA ALA A 180 10.52 -17.53 2.36
C ALA A 180 10.28 -17.53 0.85
N THR A 181 10.79 -18.53 0.14
CA THR A 181 10.62 -18.68 -1.31
C THR A 181 9.21 -19.08 -1.72
N THR A 182 8.30 -19.19 -0.75
CA THR A 182 6.91 -19.59 -0.93
C THR A 182 6.01 -18.53 -0.32
N GLY A 183 5.24 -17.83 -1.15
CA GLY A 183 4.30 -16.79 -0.72
C GLY A 183 3.62 -16.14 -1.93
N LEU A 184 2.62 -15.32 -1.65
CA LEU A 184 1.93 -14.54 -2.67
C LEU A 184 2.75 -13.26 -2.92
N ARG A 185 3.21 -13.09 -4.16
CA ARG A 185 4.05 -11.96 -4.55
C ARG A 185 3.22 -10.78 -5.02
N ALA A 186 3.58 -9.59 -4.54
CA ALA A 186 3.00 -8.32 -4.93
C ALA A 186 4.10 -7.28 -5.19
N PRO A 187 4.92 -7.50 -6.21
CA PRO A 187 6.00 -6.57 -6.53
C PRO A 187 5.45 -5.22 -7.02
N TYR A 188 6.24 -4.18 -6.82
CA TYR A 188 6.00 -2.86 -7.40
C TYR A 188 7.33 -2.17 -7.74
N ARG A 189 7.26 -1.13 -8.56
CA ARG A 189 8.41 -0.25 -8.83
C ARG A 189 8.15 1.12 -8.25
N ARG A 190 9.22 1.78 -7.87
CA ARG A 190 9.19 3.20 -7.50
C ARG A 190 9.45 4.09 -8.73
N ASN A 191 9.13 5.35 -8.60
CA ASN A 191 9.37 6.34 -9.66
C ASN A 191 10.86 6.50 -10.03
N ASP A 192 11.77 6.23 -9.09
CA ASP A 192 13.22 6.22 -9.33
C ASP A 192 13.73 4.92 -10.00
N GLY A 193 12.83 4.00 -10.36
CA GLY A 193 13.16 2.72 -10.98
C GLY A 193 13.55 1.62 -9.99
N THR A 194 13.59 1.89 -8.69
CA THR A 194 13.83 0.87 -7.66
C THR A 194 12.72 -0.18 -7.69
N ARG A 195 13.11 -1.44 -7.71
CA ARG A 195 12.19 -2.59 -7.69
C ARG A 195 12.05 -3.11 -6.27
N ILE A 196 10.82 -3.26 -5.84
CA ILE A 196 10.47 -3.83 -4.54
C ILE A 196 9.69 -5.13 -4.81
N ASP A 197 10.10 -6.22 -4.18
CA ASP A 197 9.36 -7.46 -4.16
C ASP A 197 8.70 -7.61 -2.79
N GLN A 198 7.38 -7.47 -2.74
CA GLN A 198 6.60 -7.75 -1.55
C GLN A 198 6.09 -9.18 -1.62
N VAL A 199 6.23 -9.90 -0.52
CA VAL A 199 5.79 -11.30 -0.43
C VAL A 199 4.95 -11.46 0.83
N LEU A 200 3.71 -11.89 0.66
CA LEU A 200 2.87 -12.31 1.76
C LEU A 200 3.18 -13.78 2.09
N THR A 201 3.72 -14.01 3.29
CA THR A 201 4.00 -15.33 3.82
C THR A 201 3.19 -15.58 5.09
N ASP A 202 2.43 -16.66 5.13
CA ASP A 202 1.47 -16.93 6.20
C ASP A 202 0.47 -15.76 6.38
N ARG A 203 0.81 -14.80 7.24
CA ARG A 203 -0.03 -13.62 7.54
C ARG A 203 0.78 -12.33 7.61
N TRP A 204 2.01 -12.34 7.10
CA TRP A 204 2.91 -11.21 7.21
C TRP A 204 3.53 -10.84 5.87
N TRP A 205 3.65 -9.55 5.63
CA TRP A 205 4.34 -9.03 4.47
C TRP A 205 5.83 -8.88 4.72
N ALA A 206 6.63 -9.34 3.76
CA ALA A 206 8.06 -9.13 3.72
C ALA A 206 8.43 -8.39 2.44
N ASN A 207 9.44 -7.54 2.51
CA ASN A 207 9.91 -6.75 1.37
C ASN A 207 11.37 -7.08 1.05
N VAL A 208 11.66 -7.23 -0.24
CA VAL A 208 13.02 -7.42 -0.76
C VAL A 208 13.29 -6.32 -1.78
N ILE A 209 14.39 -5.59 -1.58
CA ILE A 209 14.79 -4.51 -2.46
C ILE A 209 15.72 -5.07 -3.54
N GLY A 210 15.29 -4.96 -4.79
CA GLY A 210 16.13 -5.27 -5.95
C GLY A 210 16.89 -4.02 -6.45
N PRO A 211 17.96 -4.21 -7.21
CA PRO A 211 18.66 -3.08 -7.83
C PRO A 211 17.75 -2.33 -8.81
N ALA A 212 17.87 -1.02 -8.84
CA ALA A 212 17.26 -0.21 -9.89
C ALA A 212 17.74 -0.69 -11.26
N VAL A 213 16.84 -0.81 -12.22
CA VAL A 213 17.21 -1.12 -13.61
C VAL A 213 17.37 0.18 -14.38
N SER A 214 18.56 0.37 -14.87
CA SER A 214 18.94 1.47 -15.77
C SER A 214 18.26 1.34 -17.13
#